data_464186bd9a2b624e3bf3906e8efe9e49
#
_entry.id   464186bd9a2b624e3bf3906e8efe9e49
#
_cell.length_a   1.000
_cell.length_b   1.000
_cell.length_c   1.000
_cell.angle_alpha   90.00
_cell.angle_beta   90.00
_cell.angle_gamma   90.00
#
_symmetry.space_group_name_H-M   'P 1'
#
loop_
_entity.id
_entity.type
_entity.pdbx_description
1 polymer ?
#
loop_
_entity_poly.entity_id
_entity_poly.type
_entity_poly.pdbx_seq_one_letter_code
_entity_poly.pdbx_strand_id
1 'polypeptide(L)'
;LNTLKEVSKRWELIAASLLRDGKPEERHIIPSVVCTATVSYNIGGIELPAESILSSASILGLKSSEHVSFPACPSCGSLSLLLEIACPSCESRDIRRIDIMVHYECGHTGSVDEFRASLERSGYVCPRCGKELKRVGIDYGRPGAGLRCGKCDSVFQFPVFNFICDKGHKTSLDSIGIARFPVFEVSMTTLVNASVVNRVLHIAKVLSEDYGIKVETFVPLMGESNVTHVVPLLVYLAGMKYAVEIIDDATDTVLLASSISKALDLRIKSIIVTDHDNAKKLAQMLNTSQFIIVPYGPGDELADLIARRLEIIPQEAATS
;
A
#
# COMPACT_ATOMS: atom_id res chain seq x y z
N LEU A 1 4.48 15.48 18.72
CA LEU A 1 5.60 16.05 17.90
C LEU A 1 6.27 14.99 17.02
N ASN A 2 6.47 13.74 17.51
CA ASN A 2 7.10 12.67 16.71
C ASN A 2 6.20 12.19 15.54
N THR A 3 4.89 12.17 15.71
CA THR A 3 3.92 11.72 14.68
C THR A 3 3.89 12.62 13.45
N LEU A 4 3.99 13.94 13.63
CA LEU A 4 3.96 14.90 12.50
C LEU A 4 5.24 14.84 11.64
N LYS A 5 6.41 14.65 12.29
CA LYS A 5 7.69 14.44 11.56
C LYS A 5 7.71 13.11 10.79
N GLU A 6 7.11 12.06 11.32
CA GLU A 6 6.99 10.77 10.61
C GLU A 6 6.02 10.84 9.42
N VAL A 7 4.89 11.51 9.57
CA VAL A 7 3.91 11.70 8.48
C VAL A 7 4.54 12.53 7.36
N SER A 8 5.18 13.66 7.68
CA SER A 8 5.88 14.51 6.69
C SER A 8 6.94 13.74 5.91
N LYS A 9 7.78 12.96 6.60
CA LYS A 9 8.82 12.15 5.95
C LYS A 9 8.24 11.06 5.02
N ARG A 10 7.08 10.49 5.37
CA ARG A 10 6.39 9.52 4.49
C ARG A 10 5.86 10.17 3.22
N TRP A 11 5.27 11.36 3.31
CA TRP A 11 4.78 12.11 2.15
C TRP A 11 5.91 12.49 1.21
N GLU A 12 7.03 12.97 1.74
CA GLU A 12 8.22 13.32 0.99
C GLU A 12 8.76 12.13 0.18
N LEU A 13 8.85 10.95 0.80
CA LEU A 13 9.26 9.73 0.14
C LEU A 13 8.30 9.30 -0.97
N ILE A 14 6.99 9.37 -0.74
CA ILE A 14 5.99 9.00 -1.75
C ILE A 14 6.05 9.96 -2.94
N ALA A 15 6.05 11.27 -2.68
CA ALA A 15 6.12 12.28 -3.72
C ALA A 15 7.43 12.17 -4.54
N ALA A 16 8.57 12.04 -3.87
CA ALA A 16 9.86 11.85 -4.53
C ALA A 16 9.90 10.57 -5.37
N SER A 17 9.32 9.46 -4.87
CA SER A 17 9.26 8.20 -5.61
C SER A 17 8.39 8.29 -6.86
N LEU A 18 7.26 8.99 -6.77
CA LEU A 18 6.38 9.21 -7.92
C LEU A 18 7.02 10.07 -9.01
N LEU A 19 7.88 11.03 -8.62
CA LEU A 19 8.56 11.94 -9.55
C LEU A 19 9.80 11.33 -10.23
N ARG A 20 10.36 10.25 -9.66
CA ARG A 20 11.65 9.70 -10.06
C ARG A 20 11.63 8.97 -11.40
N ASP A 21 10.56 8.30 -11.75
CA ASP A 21 10.52 7.41 -12.91
C ASP A 21 9.67 7.99 -14.04
N GLY A 22 10.25 8.30 -15.18
CA GLY A 22 9.76 8.79 -16.45
C GLY A 22 8.27 8.59 -16.79
N LYS A 23 7.75 8.09 -17.78
CA LYS A 23 6.40 8.19 -18.38
C LYS A 23 5.26 7.66 -17.50
N PRO A 24 4.19 8.45 -17.24
CA PRO A 24 3.06 8.08 -16.38
C PRO A 24 2.09 7.04 -16.98
N GLU A 25 2.03 6.95 -18.30
CA GLU A 25 0.92 6.28 -19.02
C GLU A 25 0.87 4.75 -18.87
N GLU A 26 1.92 4.12 -18.31
CA GLU A 26 2.00 2.66 -18.17
C GLU A 26 2.19 2.20 -16.70
N ARG A 27 1.98 3.07 -15.71
CA ARG A 27 2.35 2.75 -14.34
C ARG A 27 1.18 2.31 -13.50
N HIS A 28 1.32 1.11 -12.98
CA HIS A 28 0.46 0.57 -11.94
C HIS A 28 1.27 0.38 -10.65
N ILE A 29 0.74 0.89 -9.55
CA ILE A 29 1.27 0.63 -8.22
C ILE A 29 0.54 -0.59 -7.67
N ILE A 30 1.23 -1.73 -7.71
CA ILE A 30 0.65 -3.03 -7.37
C ILE A 30 1.03 -3.37 -5.92
N PRO A 31 0.06 -3.78 -5.09
CA PRO A 31 0.36 -4.24 -3.74
C PRO A 31 1.10 -5.58 -3.78
N SER A 32 2.08 -5.74 -2.91
CA SER A 32 2.80 -6.99 -2.70
C SER A 32 2.84 -7.36 -1.22
N VAL A 33 2.96 -8.66 -0.92
CA VAL A 33 3.17 -9.14 0.44
C VAL A 33 4.67 -9.34 0.64
N VAL A 34 5.23 -8.66 1.63
CA VAL A 34 6.62 -8.83 2.05
C VAL A 34 6.75 -9.92 3.12
N CYS A 35 7.96 -10.35 3.41
CA CYS A 35 8.27 -11.45 4.33
C CYS A 35 7.65 -11.31 5.74
N THR A 36 7.31 -10.10 6.15
CA THR A 36 6.61 -9.81 7.43
C THR A 36 5.10 -10.00 7.37
N ALA A 37 4.58 -10.56 6.26
CA ALA A 37 3.14 -10.68 5.97
C ALA A 37 2.36 -9.35 6.08
N THR A 38 3.02 -8.27 5.75
CA THR A 38 2.43 -6.94 5.58
C THR A 38 2.31 -6.64 4.09
N VAL A 39 1.27 -5.91 3.71
CA VAL A 39 1.13 -5.44 2.33
C VAL A 39 1.90 -4.15 2.16
N SER A 40 2.70 -4.09 1.12
CA SER A 40 3.43 -2.90 0.71
C SER A 40 3.18 -2.60 -0.77
N TYR A 41 3.50 -1.38 -1.15
CA TYR A 41 3.52 -0.93 -2.55
C TYR A 41 4.93 -0.52 -2.91
N ASN A 42 5.43 -1.01 -4.03
CA ASN A 42 6.71 -0.56 -4.57
C ASN A 42 6.49 0.62 -5.50
N ILE A 43 7.11 1.75 -5.19
CA ILE A 43 7.06 2.96 -6.01
C ILE A 43 8.49 3.41 -6.27
N GLY A 44 8.93 3.35 -7.52
CA GLY A 44 10.29 3.78 -7.90
C GLY A 44 11.41 3.04 -7.17
N GLY A 45 11.21 1.76 -6.83
CA GLY A 45 12.16 0.93 -6.09
C GLY A 45 12.11 1.10 -4.56
N ILE A 46 11.19 1.89 -4.03
CA ILE A 46 10.99 2.07 -2.59
C ILE A 46 9.72 1.31 -2.16
N GLU A 47 9.85 0.40 -1.21
CA GLU A 47 8.72 -0.27 -0.59
C GLU A 47 8.09 0.59 0.50
N LEU A 48 6.80 0.84 0.36
CA LEU A 48 6.00 1.66 1.27
C LEU A 48 4.84 0.84 1.84
N PRO A 49 4.57 0.90 3.15
CA PRO A 49 3.44 0.21 3.76
C PRO A 49 2.11 0.61 3.11
N ALA A 50 1.20 -0.35 2.95
CA ALA A 50 -0.10 -0.10 2.31
C ALA A 50 -0.88 1.04 2.99
N GLU A 51 -0.86 1.11 4.30
CA GLU A 51 -1.50 2.17 5.07
C GLU A 51 -1.06 3.58 4.65
N SER A 52 0.24 3.75 4.37
CA SER A 52 0.80 5.02 3.92
C SER A 52 0.26 5.42 2.55
N ILE A 53 0.17 4.47 1.62
CA ILE A 53 -0.35 4.75 0.27
C ILE A 53 -1.87 4.96 0.30
N LEU A 54 -2.61 4.13 1.01
CA LEU A 54 -4.06 4.25 1.12
C LEU A 54 -4.49 5.59 1.72
N SER A 55 -3.79 6.07 2.75
CA SER A 55 -4.07 7.37 3.37
C SER A 55 -3.72 8.56 2.48
N SER A 56 -2.76 8.38 1.56
CA SER A 56 -2.31 9.44 0.64
C SER A 56 -3.01 9.44 -0.71
N ALA A 57 -3.73 8.37 -1.04
CA ALA A 57 -4.27 8.16 -2.38
C ALA A 57 -5.16 9.30 -2.88
N SER A 58 -6.02 9.85 -2.04
CA SER A 58 -6.93 10.95 -2.41
C SER A 58 -6.19 12.26 -2.67
N ILE A 59 -5.16 12.57 -1.87
CA ILE A 59 -4.37 13.81 -2.02
C ILE A 59 -3.50 13.75 -3.28
N LEU A 60 -2.93 12.56 -3.55
CA LEU A 60 -2.12 12.34 -4.75
C LEU A 60 -2.96 12.13 -6.02
N GLY A 61 -4.29 12.03 -5.89
CA GLY A 61 -5.17 11.76 -7.03
C GLY A 61 -4.94 10.38 -7.65
N LEU A 62 -4.53 9.40 -6.84
CA LEU A 62 -4.39 8.02 -7.26
C LEU A 62 -5.77 7.42 -7.52
N LYS A 63 -5.98 6.88 -8.71
CA LYS A 63 -7.22 6.18 -9.07
C LYS A 63 -7.03 4.69 -8.98
N SER A 64 -8.00 3.99 -8.41
CA SER A 64 -8.01 2.53 -8.38
C SER A 64 -8.59 2.00 -9.68
N SER A 65 -7.85 1.09 -10.33
CA SER A 65 -8.27 0.38 -11.54
C SER A 65 -8.83 -0.99 -11.21
N GLU A 66 -8.15 -1.72 -10.35
CA GLU A 66 -8.48 -3.09 -9.96
C GLU A 66 -8.03 -3.37 -8.53
N HIS A 67 -8.22 -4.61 -8.06
CA HIS A 67 -7.80 -5.03 -6.73
C HIS A 67 -7.04 -6.35 -6.79
N VAL A 68 -6.02 -6.47 -5.93
CA VAL A 68 -5.34 -7.72 -5.64
C VAL A 68 -5.88 -8.27 -4.33
N SER A 69 -6.17 -9.57 -4.32
CA SER A 69 -6.74 -10.28 -3.16
C SER A 69 -5.67 -11.15 -2.50
N PHE A 70 -5.58 -11.05 -1.18
CA PHE A 70 -4.71 -11.88 -0.35
C PHE A 70 -5.54 -12.66 0.66
N PRO A 71 -5.13 -13.90 1.00
CA PRO A 71 -5.77 -14.63 2.09
C PRO A 71 -5.54 -13.91 3.42
N ALA A 72 -6.57 -13.87 4.26
CA ALA A 72 -6.53 -13.22 5.57
C ALA A 72 -7.24 -14.06 6.63
N CYS A 73 -6.85 -13.92 7.88
CA CYS A 73 -7.55 -14.52 9.00
C CYS A 73 -8.95 -13.91 9.13
N PRO A 74 -10.04 -14.70 9.08
CA PRO A 74 -11.40 -14.16 9.18
C PRO A 74 -11.71 -13.56 10.54
N SER A 75 -10.98 -13.96 11.60
CA SER A 75 -11.22 -13.48 12.96
C SER A 75 -10.51 -12.17 13.30
N CYS A 76 -9.34 -11.89 12.68
CA CYS A 76 -8.53 -10.73 13.05
C CYS A 76 -7.90 -9.98 11.88
N GLY A 77 -8.17 -10.38 10.63
CA GLY A 77 -7.64 -9.73 9.43
C GLY A 77 -6.14 -9.94 9.17
N SER A 78 -5.43 -10.69 10.01
CA SER A 78 -3.99 -10.92 9.82
C SER A 78 -3.71 -11.63 8.49
N LEU A 79 -2.72 -11.15 7.75
CA LEU A 79 -2.20 -11.75 6.53
C LEU A 79 -1.05 -12.74 6.82
N SER A 80 -0.56 -12.77 8.07
CA SER A 80 0.45 -13.74 8.50
C SER A 80 -0.21 -15.07 8.74
N LEU A 81 -0.25 -15.91 7.72
CA LEU A 81 -0.90 -17.21 7.72
C LEU A 81 0.10 -18.32 7.46
N LEU A 82 0.24 -19.23 8.42
CA LEU A 82 0.96 -20.48 8.23
C LEU A 82 0.02 -21.54 7.67
N LEU A 83 0.37 -22.13 6.53
CA LEU A 83 -0.34 -23.27 5.97
C LEU A 83 0.05 -24.53 6.72
N GLU A 84 -0.93 -25.19 7.32
CA GLU A 84 -0.82 -26.50 7.95
C GLU A 84 -1.55 -27.54 7.08
N ILE A 85 -0.90 -28.65 6.80
CA ILE A 85 -1.53 -29.79 6.13
C ILE A 85 -1.86 -30.88 7.15
N ALA A 86 -3.03 -31.49 7.02
CA ALA A 86 -3.50 -32.53 7.93
C ALA A 86 -4.12 -33.72 7.18
N CYS A 87 -4.11 -34.87 7.82
CA CYS A 87 -4.74 -36.09 7.32
C CYS A 87 -6.27 -35.90 7.26
N PRO A 88 -6.95 -36.20 6.13
CA PRO A 88 -8.39 -36.08 6.02
C PRO A 88 -9.16 -37.07 6.91
N SER A 89 -8.52 -38.17 7.36
CA SER A 89 -9.19 -39.20 8.16
C SER A 89 -9.06 -39.02 9.67
N CYS A 90 -7.91 -38.45 10.16
CA CYS A 90 -7.64 -38.36 11.59
C CYS A 90 -7.00 -37.04 12.03
N GLU A 91 -6.92 -36.06 11.13
CA GLU A 91 -6.39 -34.72 11.34
C GLU A 91 -4.92 -34.66 11.86
N SER A 92 -4.22 -35.79 11.83
CA SER A 92 -2.79 -35.84 12.19
C SER A 92 -1.98 -34.99 11.21
N ARG A 93 -0.97 -34.31 11.74
CA ARG A 93 0.02 -33.55 10.97
C ARG A 93 1.25 -34.39 10.57
N ASP A 94 1.36 -35.64 11.08
CA ASP A 94 2.41 -36.55 10.67
C ASP A 94 2.07 -37.15 9.30
N ILE A 95 2.50 -36.43 8.25
CA ILE A 95 2.23 -36.76 6.86
C ILE A 95 3.54 -36.90 6.12
N ARG A 96 3.67 -37.99 5.36
CA ARG A 96 4.84 -38.28 4.53
C ARG A 96 4.44 -38.31 3.06
N ARG A 97 5.29 -37.81 2.22
CA ARG A 97 5.15 -37.96 0.77
C ARG A 97 5.58 -39.40 0.41
N ILE A 98 4.78 -40.04 -0.42
CA ILE A 98 5.04 -41.39 -0.94
C ILE A 98 4.83 -41.43 -2.44
N ASP A 99 5.51 -42.35 -3.13
CA ASP A 99 5.19 -42.69 -4.51
C ASP A 99 4.09 -43.75 -4.52
N ILE A 100 2.98 -43.47 -5.20
CA ILE A 100 1.82 -44.36 -5.26
C ILE A 100 2.00 -45.38 -6.37
N MET A 101 1.64 -46.61 -6.08
CA MET A 101 1.46 -47.70 -7.04
C MET A 101 0.06 -48.26 -6.94
N VAL A 102 -0.55 -48.56 -8.08
CA VAL A 102 -1.88 -49.16 -8.19
C VAL A 102 -1.74 -50.46 -8.98
N HIS A 103 -2.17 -51.60 -8.39
CA HIS A 103 -2.32 -52.85 -9.13
C HIS A 103 -3.72 -52.87 -9.76
N TYR A 104 -3.78 -52.93 -11.09
CA TYR A 104 -5.03 -52.75 -11.81
C TYR A 104 -6.04 -53.91 -11.60
N GLU A 105 -5.57 -55.13 -11.50
CA GLU A 105 -6.46 -56.30 -11.42
C GLU A 105 -7.19 -56.39 -10.07
N CYS A 106 -6.49 -56.19 -8.95
CA CYS A 106 -7.10 -56.28 -7.63
C CYS A 106 -7.43 -54.92 -7.00
N GLY A 107 -7.10 -53.78 -7.67
CA GLY A 107 -7.35 -52.45 -7.22
C GLY A 107 -6.54 -52.01 -5.99
N HIS A 108 -5.52 -52.80 -5.57
CA HIS A 108 -4.71 -52.40 -4.42
C HIS A 108 -3.88 -51.17 -4.75
N THR A 109 -3.99 -50.16 -3.90
CA THR A 109 -3.26 -48.88 -3.98
C THR A 109 -2.46 -48.70 -2.70
N GLY A 110 -1.16 -48.43 -2.83
CA GLY A 110 -0.27 -48.20 -1.70
C GLY A 110 1.02 -47.53 -2.10
N SER A 111 1.94 -47.40 -1.17
CA SER A 111 3.30 -46.92 -1.47
C SER A 111 4.06 -47.94 -2.32
N VAL A 112 4.90 -47.45 -3.24
CA VAL A 112 5.80 -48.33 -4.02
C VAL A 112 6.61 -49.26 -3.11
N ASP A 113 7.00 -48.79 -1.92
CA ASP A 113 7.79 -49.58 -0.95
C ASP A 113 7.02 -50.77 -0.34
N GLU A 114 5.67 -50.76 -0.40
CA GLU A 114 4.85 -51.88 0.04
C GLU A 114 4.85 -53.04 -0.97
N PHE A 115 5.09 -52.72 -2.23
CA PHE A 115 5.21 -53.72 -3.29
C PHE A 115 6.61 -54.27 -3.27
N ARG A 116 6.77 -55.50 -2.85
CA ARG A 116 8.07 -56.17 -2.76
C ARG A 116 8.72 -56.29 -4.14
N ALA A 117 10.03 -56.09 -4.21
CA ALA A 117 10.76 -56.40 -5.41
C ALA A 117 10.62 -57.92 -5.73
N SER A 118 10.32 -58.26 -6.99
CA SER A 118 10.30 -59.66 -7.44
C SER A 118 11.73 -60.23 -7.41
N LEU A 119 11.89 -61.41 -6.86
CA LEU A 119 13.20 -62.11 -6.78
C LEU A 119 13.74 -62.50 -8.15
N GLU A 120 12.89 -62.62 -9.17
CA GLU A 120 13.28 -63.18 -10.47
C GLU A 120 13.64 -62.17 -11.57
N ARG A 121 13.36 -60.90 -11.48
CA ARG A 121 13.77 -59.75 -12.35
C ARG A 121 12.86 -58.54 -12.15
N SER A 122 13.40 -57.39 -12.25
CA SER A 122 12.81 -56.01 -12.39
C SER A 122 11.26 -55.88 -12.36
N GLY A 123 10.58 -56.51 -11.38
CA GLY A 123 9.13 -56.43 -11.18
C GLY A 123 8.79 -56.23 -9.71
N TYR A 124 7.50 -56.12 -9.44
CA TYR A 124 6.93 -55.97 -8.10
C TYR A 124 6.00 -57.13 -7.77
N VAL A 125 5.79 -57.39 -6.50
CA VAL A 125 4.79 -58.33 -6.03
C VAL A 125 3.72 -57.55 -5.26
N CYS A 126 2.46 -57.71 -5.65
CA CYS A 126 1.35 -57.04 -4.98
C CYS A 126 1.18 -57.60 -3.55
N PRO A 127 1.22 -56.76 -2.50
CA PRO A 127 1.09 -57.22 -1.12
C PRO A 127 -0.31 -57.81 -0.81
N ARG A 128 -1.34 -57.43 -1.57
CA ARG A 128 -2.73 -57.85 -1.34
C ARG A 128 -3.04 -59.24 -1.95
N CYS A 129 -2.62 -59.47 -3.18
CA CYS A 129 -2.99 -60.69 -3.91
C CYS A 129 -1.82 -61.59 -4.29
N GLY A 130 -0.56 -61.21 -3.99
CA GLY A 130 0.63 -61.97 -4.26
C GLY A 130 1.06 -62.07 -5.73
N LYS A 131 0.35 -61.38 -6.64
CA LYS A 131 0.64 -61.47 -8.09
C LYS A 131 1.88 -60.64 -8.45
N GLU A 132 2.70 -61.21 -9.35
CA GLU A 132 3.82 -60.47 -9.95
C GLU A 132 3.35 -59.45 -10.93
N LEU A 133 3.94 -58.27 -10.86
CA LEU A 133 3.62 -57.09 -11.68
C LEU A 133 4.87 -56.76 -12.51
N LYS A 134 4.79 -56.97 -13.82
CA LYS A 134 5.95 -56.84 -14.73
C LYS A 134 5.83 -55.64 -15.66
N ARG A 135 4.62 -55.23 -16.04
CA ARG A 135 4.38 -54.22 -17.10
C ARG A 135 3.64 -53.01 -16.56
N VAL A 136 4.34 -51.86 -16.57
CA VAL A 136 3.72 -50.57 -16.30
C VAL A 136 2.65 -50.29 -17.34
N GLY A 137 1.52 -49.76 -16.89
CA GLY A 137 0.36 -49.43 -17.76
C GLY A 137 -0.54 -50.62 -18.08
N ILE A 138 -0.11 -51.88 -17.76
CA ILE A 138 -0.90 -53.09 -17.98
C ILE A 138 -1.20 -53.81 -16.66
N ASP A 139 -0.17 -54.19 -15.91
CA ASP A 139 -0.33 -54.87 -14.64
C ASP A 139 -0.50 -53.88 -13.50
N TYR A 140 0.23 -52.75 -13.56
CA TYR A 140 0.21 -51.69 -12.55
C TYR A 140 0.44 -50.32 -13.14
N GLY A 141 0.03 -49.29 -12.38
CA GLY A 141 0.30 -47.89 -12.67
C GLY A 141 1.04 -47.21 -11.54
N ARG A 142 1.75 -46.13 -11.92
CA ARG A 142 2.36 -45.18 -11.00
C ARG A 142 1.73 -43.79 -11.25
N PRO A 143 0.59 -43.51 -10.62
CA PRO A 143 -0.13 -42.24 -10.89
C PRO A 143 0.59 -40.99 -10.36
N GLY A 144 1.74 -41.17 -9.69
CA GLY A 144 2.55 -40.08 -9.17
C GLY A 144 2.71 -40.12 -7.65
N ALA A 145 2.98 -38.97 -7.06
CA ALA A 145 3.15 -38.84 -5.63
C ALA A 145 1.81 -38.76 -4.91
N GLY A 146 1.74 -39.31 -3.72
CA GLY A 146 0.67 -39.19 -2.77
C GLY A 146 1.17 -38.85 -1.38
N LEU A 147 0.27 -38.91 -0.42
CA LEU A 147 0.55 -38.64 0.98
C LEU A 147 0.10 -39.84 1.82
N ARG A 148 0.85 -40.15 2.88
CA ARG A 148 0.53 -41.20 3.86
C ARG A 148 0.54 -40.56 5.25
N CYS A 149 -0.45 -40.88 6.04
CA CYS A 149 -0.54 -40.48 7.44
C CYS A 149 0.31 -41.43 8.30
N GLY A 150 1.24 -40.91 9.09
CA GLY A 150 2.02 -41.74 10.03
C GLY A 150 1.22 -42.24 11.23
N LYS A 151 0.02 -41.64 11.53
CA LYS A 151 -0.82 -42.05 12.65
C LYS A 151 -1.85 -43.12 12.29
N CYS A 152 -2.59 -42.98 11.20
CA CYS A 152 -3.68 -43.87 10.82
C CYS A 152 -3.42 -44.68 9.54
N ASP A 153 -2.25 -44.49 8.94
CA ASP A 153 -1.77 -45.17 7.75
C ASP A 153 -2.59 -44.94 6.46
N SER A 154 -3.56 -44.03 6.50
CA SER A 154 -4.35 -43.67 5.32
C SER A 154 -3.46 -43.05 4.22
N VAL A 155 -3.70 -43.51 2.98
CA VAL A 155 -3.06 -42.98 1.77
C VAL A 155 -4.09 -42.04 1.06
N PHE A 156 -3.67 -40.85 0.70
CA PHE A 156 -4.52 -39.85 0.07
C PHE A 156 -3.71 -38.94 -0.85
N GLN A 157 -4.39 -38.24 -1.77
CA GLN A 157 -3.78 -37.26 -2.67
C GLN A 157 -3.96 -35.83 -2.19
N PHE A 158 -5.09 -35.55 -1.53
CA PHE A 158 -5.45 -34.22 -1.08
C PHE A 158 -5.51 -34.19 0.46
N PRO A 159 -4.60 -33.45 1.11
CA PRO A 159 -4.67 -33.22 2.55
C PRO A 159 -5.77 -32.19 2.88
N VAL A 160 -6.13 -32.10 4.14
CA VAL A 160 -6.86 -30.97 4.65
C VAL A 160 -5.89 -29.80 4.80
N PHE A 161 -6.26 -28.64 4.26
CA PHE A 161 -5.52 -27.39 4.39
C PHE A 161 -6.12 -26.55 5.51
N ASN A 162 -5.31 -26.25 6.51
CA ASN A 162 -5.66 -25.33 7.57
C ASN A 162 -4.68 -24.14 7.53
N PHE A 163 -5.16 -22.98 7.95
CA PHE A 163 -4.36 -21.79 8.11
C PHE A 163 -4.35 -21.37 9.58
N ILE A 164 -3.19 -21.05 10.08
CA ILE A 164 -2.99 -20.57 11.45
C ILE A 164 -2.37 -19.18 11.36
N CYS A 165 -3.03 -18.15 11.92
CA CYS A 165 -2.48 -16.82 11.94
C CYS A 165 -1.49 -16.62 13.09
N ASP A 166 -0.75 -15.52 13.07
CA ASP A 166 0.20 -15.10 14.10
C ASP A 166 -0.42 -14.93 15.51
N LYS A 167 -1.75 -14.76 15.59
CA LYS A 167 -2.50 -14.72 16.86
C LYS A 167 -3.08 -16.08 17.27
N GLY A 168 -2.75 -17.14 16.54
CA GLY A 168 -3.17 -18.51 16.84
C GLY A 168 -4.59 -18.88 16.41
N HIS A 169 -5.31 -18.02 15.67
CA HIS A 169 -6.61 -18.41 15.10
C HIS A 169 -6.40 -19.43 13.99
N LYS A 170 -7.19 -20.51 14.02
CA LYS A 170 -7.16 -21.57 13.00
C LYS A 170 -8.41 -21.45 12.12
N THR A 171 -8.23 -21.57 10.82
CA THR A 171 -9.31 -21.58 9.82
C THR A 171 -9.02 -22.59 8.72
N SER A 172 -10.08 -23.14 8.11
CA SER A 172 -9.96 -23.98 6.94
C SER A 172 -9.87 -23.17 5.65
N LEU A 173 -9.51 -23.81 4.55
CA LEU A 173 -9.48 -23.17 3.24
C LEU A 173 -10.86 -22.59 2.85
N ASP A 174 -11.94 -23.30 3.15
CA ASP A 174 -13.31 -22.87 2.78
C ASP A 174 -13.82 -21.66 3.58
N SER A 175 -13.19 -21.38 4.72
CA SER A 175 -13.57 -20.31 5.64
C SER A 175 -12.55 -19.18 5.70
N ILE A 176 -11.53 -19.21 4.82
CA ILE A 176 -10.49 -18.18 4.81
C ILE A 176 -11.06 -16.81 4.44
N GLY A 177 -10.63 -15.78 5.15
CA GLY A 177 -10.96 -14.40 4.81
C GLY A 177 -10.17 -13.93 3.59
N ILE A 178 -10.66 -12.88 2.95
CA ILE A 178 -10.01 -12.23 1.80
C ILE A 178 -9.85 -10.75 2.10
N ALA A 179 -8.61 -10.29 2.15
CA ALA A 179 -8.26 -8.89 2.17
C ALA A 179 -8.00 -8.39 0.75
N ARG A 180 -8.61 -7.26 0.38
CA ARG A 180 -8.50 -6.68 -0.95
C ARG A 180 -7.78 -5.35 -0.89
N PHE A 181 -6.75 -5.20 -1.72
CA PHE A 181 -5.96 -3.98 -1.83
C PHE A 181 -6.06 -3.42 -3.24
N PRO A 182 -6.30 -2.10 -3.40
CA PRO A 182 -6.41 -1.49 -4.71
C PRO A 182 -5.09 -1.50 -5.46
N VAL A 183 -5.16 -1.65 -6.77
CA VAL A 183 -4.09 -1.30 -7.70
C VAL A 183 -4.32 0.14 -8.12
N PHE A 184 -3.29 0.96 -8.05
CA PHE A 184 -3.41 2.36 -8.40
C PHE A 184 -2.76 2.65 -9.75
N GLU A 185 -3.42 3.49 -10.53
CA GLU A 185 -2.89 4.08 -11.74
C GLU A 185 -2.22 5.42 -11.43
N VAL A 186 -1.05 5.63 -12.00
CA VAL A 186 -0.34 6.90 -11.93
C VAL A 186 -0.71 7.72 -13.17
N SER A 187 -1.40 8.81 -12.98
CA SER A 187 -1.78 9.74 -14.03
C SER A 187 -0.90 11.00 -14.03
N MET A 188 -1.01 11.82 -15.07
CA MET A 188 -0.37 13.15 -15.06
C MET A 188 -0.84 13.99 -13.88
N THR A 189 -2.13 13.92 -13.53
CA THR A 189 -2.66 14.58 -12.33
C THR A 189 -1.95 14.11 -11.05
N THR A 190 -1.66 12.82 -10.95
CA THR A 190 -0.91 12.26 -9.81
C THR A 190 0.49 12.87 -9.71
N LEU A 191 1.19 13.04 -10.84
CA LEU A 191 2.53 13.64 -10.86
C LEU A 191 2.50 15.13 -10.51
N VAL A 192 1.52 15.86 -11.00
CA VAL A 192 1.32 17.27 -10.65
C VAL A 192 1.05 17.40 -9.15
N ASN A 193 0.14 16.60 -8.62
CA ASN A 193 -0.15 16.57 -7.17
C ASN A 193 1.08 16.20 -6.34
N ALA A 194 1.88 15.22 -6.77
CA ALA A 194 3.12 14.85 -6.10
C ALA A 194 4.14 16.01 -6.10
N SER A 195 4.22 16.77 -7.19
CA SER A 195 5.06 17.98 -7.27
C SER A 195 4.60 19.04 -6.28
N VAL A 196 3.29 19.30 -6.20
CA VAL A 196 2.71 20.24 -5.22
C VAL A 196 2.98 19.76 -3.79
N VAL A 197 2.77 18.48 -3.51
CA VAL A 197 3.06 17.89 -2.20
C VAL A 197 4.53 18.12 -1.82
N ASN A 198 5.46 17.84 -2.73
CA ASN A 198 6.89 17.99 -2.46
C ASN A 198 7.24 19.46 -2.14
N ARG A 199 6.68 20.43 -2.88
CA ARG A 199 6.88 21.87 -2.61
C ARG A 199 6.28 22.30 -1.28
N VAL A 200 5.07 21.87 -0.95
CA VAL A 200 4.45 22.14 0.35
C VAL A 200 5.32 21.67 1.50
N LEU A 201 5.88 20.44 1.39
CA LEU A 201 6.76 19.87 2.41
C LEU A 201 8.08 20.63 2.52
N HIS A 202 8.66 21.08 1.40
CA HIS A 202 9.86 21.89 1.39
C HIS A 202 9.61 23.24 2.08
N ILE A 203 8.54 23.96 1.73
CA ILE A 203 8.16 25.21 2.37
C ILE A 203 7.95 25.01 3.88
N ALA A 204 7.22 23.97 4.27
CA ALA A 204 6.98 23.65 5.67
C ALA A 204 8.27 23.43 6.44
N LYS A 205 9.24 22.74 5.84
CA LYS A 205 10.55 22.49 6.43
C LYS A 205 11.31 23.78 6.65
N VAL A 206 11.46 24.60 5.62
CA VAL A 206 12.18 25.88 5.72
C VAL A 206 11.52 26.82 6.74
N LEU A 207 10.20 27.01 6.69
CA LEU A 207 9.47 27.85 7.67
C LEU A 207 9.65 27.35 9.10
N SER A 208 9.72 26.04 9.31
CA SER A 208 9.88 25.45 10.65
C SER A 208 11.33 25.49 11.14
N GLU A 209 12.31 25.17 10.29
CA GLU A 209 13.73 25.04 10.69
C GLU A 209 14.45 26.40 10.69
N ASP A 210 14.27 27.21 9.64
CA ASP A 210 15.02 28.46 9.48
C ASP A 210 14.31 29.65 10.11
N TYR A 211 12.97 29.65 10.14
CA TYR A 211 12.19 30.74 10.68
C TYR A 211 11.53 30.44 12.03
N GLY A 212 11.60 29.18 12.53
CA GLY A 212 11.02 28.79 13.82
C GLY A 212 9.48 28.85 13.88
N ILE A 213 8.83 28.84 12.71
CA ILE A 213 7.38 28.96 12.61
C ILE A 213 6.71 27.60 12.84
N LYS A 214 5.66 27.59 13.64
CA LYS A 214 4.81 26.40 13.75
C LYS A 214 3.99 26.25 12.48
N VAL A 215 4.15 25.11 11.80
CA VAL A 215 3.40 24.75 10.59
C VAL A 215 2.82 23.35 10.71
N GLU A 216 1.74 23.08 10.01
CA GLU A 216 1.13 21.77 9.86
C GLU A 216 0.80 21.56 8.38
N THR A 217 0.99 20.32 7.85
CA THR A 217 0.75 20.01 6.44
C THR A 217 -0.45 19.08 6.26
N PHE A 218 -1.20 19.26 5.18
CA PHE A 218 -2.36 18.45 4.78
C PHE A 218 -3.39 18.29 5.91
N VAL A 219 -3.75 19.40 6.57
CA VAL A 219 -4.63 19.42 7.74
C VAL A 219 -6.10 19.38 7.29
N PRO A 220 -6.88 18.38 7.74
CA PRO A 220 -8.32 18.39 7.53
C PRO A 220 -8.97 19.39 8.50
N LEU A 221 -9.68 20.37 7.97
CA LEU A 221 -10.45 21.35 8.73
C LEU A 221 -11.92 21.32 8.30
N MET A 222 -12.82 21.36 9.26
CA MET A 222 -14.25 21.44 8.97
C MET A 222 -14.67 22.90 8.77
N GLY A 223 -15.31 23.20 7.64
CA GLY A 223 -15.85 24.49 7.31
C GLY A 223 -17.24 24.72 7.94
N GLU A 224 -17.75 25.95 7.81
CA GLU A 224 -19.12 26.31 8.26
C GLU A 224 -20.21 25.54 7.52
N SER A 225 -19.94 25.14 6.28
CA SER A 225 -20.83 24.31 5.48
C SER A 225 -20.90 22.83 5.94
N ASN A 226 -20.18 22.45 7.01
CA ASN A 226 -19.95 21.08 7.44
C ASN A 226 -19.17 20.21 6.41
N VAL A 227 -18.52 20.83 5.44
CA VAL A 227 -17.59 20.17 4.52
C VAL A 227 -16.19 20.16 5.12
N THR A 228 -15.52 19.01 5.09
CA THR A 228 -14.12 18.92 5.51
C THR A 228 -13.21 19.30 4.34
N HIS A 229 -12.40 20.32 4.52
CA HIS A 229 -11.40 20.78 3.57
C HIS A 229 -10.01 20.33 4.00
N VAL A 230 -9.19 19.88 3.07
CA VAL A 230 -7.76 19.63 3.33
C VAL A 230 -6.98 20.90 3.00
N VAL A 231 -6.30 21.47 4.00
CA VAL A 231 -5.42 22.62 3.85
C VAL A 231 -3.99 22.12 3.63
N PRO A 232 -3.36 22.40 2.48
CA PRO A 232 -2.03 21.89 2.16
C PRO A 232 -0.96 22.30 3.18
N LEU A 233 -0.96 23.58 3.58
CA LEU A 233 -0.05 24.10 4.58
C LEU A 233 -0.77 25.09 5.47
N LEU A 234 -0.77 24.85 6.77
CA LEU A 234 -1.32 25.72 7.80
C LEU A 234 -0.17 26.34 8.61
N VAL A 235 -0.08 27.66 8.57
CA VAL A 235 0.94 28.44 9.27
C VAL A 235 0.32 29.12 10.50
N TYR A 236 0.98 29.00 11.65
CA TYR A 236 0.57 29.64 12.90
C TYR A 236 1.49 30.80 13.22
N LEU A 237 0.97 32.01 13.20
CA LEU A 237 1.72 33.24 13.47
C LEU A 237 0.91 34.20 14.33
N ALA A 238 1.50 34.66 15.44
CA ALA A 238 0.90 35.66 16.32
C ALA A 238 -0.54 35.31 16.79
N GLY A 239 -0.80 34.02 17.05
CA GLY A 239 -2.13 33.54 17.47
C GLY A 239 -3.13 33.37 16.33
N MET A 240 -2.77 33.72 15.10
CA MET A 240 -3.59 33.54 13.91
C MET A 240 -3.20 32.32 13.10
N LYS A 241 -4.15 31.80 12.31
CA LYS A 241 -3.94 30.71 11.37
C LYS A 241 -4.02 31.23 9.93
N TYR A 242 -3.06 30.82 9.11
CA TYR A 242 -3.02 31.14 7.70
C TYR A 242 -3.01 29.85 6.89
N ALA A 243 -3.96 29.68 5.98
CA ALA A 243 -3.91 28.61 4.99
C ALA A 243 -3.05 29.05 3.81
N VAL A 244 -2.07 28.25 3.43
CA VAL A 244 -1.22 28.50 2.26
C VAL A 244 -1.64 27.55 1.14
N GLU A 245 -1.97 28.14 0.00
CA GLU A 245 -2.34 27.45 -1.23
C GLU A 245 -1.35 27.82 -2.33
N ILE A 246 -0.84 26.84 -3.07
CA ILE A 246 0.07 27.05 -4.20
C ILE A 246 -0.72 26.81 -5.48
N ILE A 247 -0.79 27.78 -6.35
CA ILE A 247 -1.51 27.72 -7.62
C ILE A 247 -0.54 28.03 -8.75
N ASP A 248 -0.05 26.99 -9.41
CA ASP A 248 0.93 27.10 -10.49
C ASP A 248 0.33 27.45 -11.85
N ASP A 249 -0.85 26.90 -12.11
CA ASP A 249 -1.55 27.11 -13.38
C ASP A 249 -2.76 28.02 -13.17
N ALA A 250 -2.60 29.21 -13.60
CA ALA A 250 -3.63 30.23 -13.53
C ALA A 250 -4.74 30.07 -14.52
N THR A 251 -4.58 29.26 -15.50
CA THR A 251 -5.65 28.90 -16.43
C THR A 251 -6.64 27.96 -15.74
N ASP A 252 -6.26 27.34 -14.62
CA ASP A 252 -7.16 26.53 -13.82
C ASP A 252 -8.03 27.38 -12.88
N THR A 253 -9.04 28.01 -13.48
CA THR A 253 -10.07 28.79 -12.76
C THR A 253 -10.80 27.94 -11.71
N VAL A 254 -10.81 26.60 -11.85
CA VAL A 254 -11.47 25.67 -10.92
C VAL A 254 -10.66 25.54 -9.64
N LEU A 255 -9.34 25.38 -9.74
CA LEU A 255 -8.46 25.35 -8.56
C LEU A 255 -8.53 26.67 -7.80
N LEU A 256 -8.50 27.79 -8.50
CA LEU A 256 -8.62 29.11 -7.89
C LEU A 256 -9.96 29.30 -7.17
N ALA A 257 -11.06 28.97 -7.83
CA ALA A 257 -12.39 29.06 -7.22
C ALA A 257 -12.53 28.16 -6.01
N SER A 258 -11.94 26.94 -6.08
CA SER A 258 -11.91 25.99 -4.97
C SER A 258 -11.13 26.55 -3.77
N SER A 259 -9.95 27.12 -3.99
CA SER A 259 -9.13 27.73 -2.92
C SER A 259 -9.81 28.93 -2.25
N ILE A 260 -10.46 29.78 -3.04
CA ILE A 260 -11.25 30.92 -2.52
C ILE A 260 -12.44 30.41 -1.70
N SER A 261 -13.22 29.46 -2.24
CA SER A 261 -14.37 28.89 -1.54
C SER A 261 -13.97 28.20 -0.23
N LYS A 262 -12.86 27.50 -0.22
CA LYS A 262 -12.27 26.88 0.97
C LYS A 262 -11.92 27.91 2.04
N ALA A 263 -11.22 28.97 1.66
CA ALA A 263 -10.83 30.05 2.59
C ALA A 263 -12.04 30.76 3.20
N LEU A 264 -13.09 31.01 2.41
CA LEU A 264 -14.33 31.60 2.86
C LEU A 264 -15.10 30.71 3.83
N ASP A 265 -15.21 29.40 3.51
CA ASP A 265 -15.93 28.45 4.34
C ASP A 265 -15.19 28.15 5.65
N LEU A 266 -13.86 28.16 5.64
CA LEU A 266 -13.03 27.97 6.84
C LEU A 266 -12.88 29.23 7.71
N ARG A 267 -13.26 30.42 7.19
CA ARG A 267 -13.05 31.75 7.82
C ARG A 267 -11.62 31.97 8.32
N ILE A 268 -10.63 31.48 7.60
CA ILE A 268 -9.22 31.71 7.91
C ILE A 268 -8.58 32.59 6.86
N LYS A 269 -7.52 33.31 7.24
CA LYS A 269 -6.72 34.09 6.28
C LYS A 269 -6.01 33.09 5.34
N SER A 270 -6.05 33.38 4.04
CA SER A 270 -5.43 32.54 3.03
C SER A 270 -4.29 33.28 2.34
N ILE A 271 -3.16 32.57 2.20
CA ILE A 271 -1.99 33.01 1.43
C ILE A 271 -2.02 32.25 0.12
N ILE A 272 -2.20 32.96 -0.99
CA ILE A 272 -2.19 32.37 -2.33
C ILE A 272 -0.84 32.68 -2.96
N VAL A 273 -0.07 31.63 -3.19
CA VAL A 273 1.22 31.67 -3.86
C VAL A 273 1.00 31.36 -5.34
N THR A 274 1.31 32.30 -6.23
CA THR A 274 1.05 32.14 -7.66
C THR A 274 2.02 32.97 -8.50
N ASP A 275 2.07 32.77 -9.81
CA ASP A 275 2.90 33.55 -10.71
C ASP A 275 2.50 35.03 -10.76
N HIS A 276 3.38 35.88 -11.30
CA HIS A 276 3.20 37.34 -11.32
C HIS A 276 1.97 37.82 -12.09
N ASP A 277 1.60 37.16 -13.19
CA ASP A 277 0.48 37.62 -14.03
C ASP A 277 -0.86 37.32 -13.36
N ASN A 278 -0.94 36.20 -12.67
CA ASN A 278 -2.12 35.82 -11.89
C ASN A 278 -2.24 36.61 -10.60
N ALA A 279 -1.12 36.87 -9.94
CA ALA A 279 -1.10 37.69 -8.75
C ALA A 279 -1.75 39.07 -9.02
N LYS A 280 -1.46 39.70 -10.17
CA LYS A 280 -2.08 40.96 -10.57
C LYS A 280 -3.59 40.85 -10.76
N LYS A 281 -4.06 39.80 -11.43
CA LYS A 281 -5.50 39.57 -11.65
C LYS A 281 -6.22 39.34 -10.32
N LEU A 282 -5.66 38.50 -9.47
CA LEU A 282 -6.22 38.16 -8.16
C LEU A 282 -6.29 39.39 -7.22
N ALA A 283 -5.24 40.21 -7.20
CA ALA A 283 -5.21 41.40 -6.39
C ALA A 283 -6.35 42.39 -6.71
N GLN A 284 -6.83 42.38 -7.97
CA GLN A 284 -7.98 43.20 -8.38
C GLN A 284 -9.33 42.61 -8.02
N MET A 285 -9.40 41.28 -7.86
CA MET A 285 -10.65 40.54 -7.68
C MET A 285 -10.95 40.20 -6.22
N LEU A 286 -9.92 40.02 -5.38
CA LEU A 286 -10.07 39.52 -4.03
C LEU A 286 -9.98 40.61 -2.97
N ASN A 287 -10.74 40.42 -1.89
CA ASN A 287 -10.65 41.26 -0.72
C ASN A 287 -9.32 41.01 0.03
N THR A 288 -8.46 42.01 0.08
CA THR A 288 -7.12 41.95 0.69
C THR A 288 -7.13 41.73 2.20
N SER A 289 -8.27 41.88 2.88
CA SER A 289 -8.38 41.63 4.32
C SER A 289 -8.32 40.13 4.66
N GLN A 290 -8.77 39.26 3.76
CA GLN A 290 -8.80 37.82 3.95
C GLN A 290 -7.75 37.10 3.14
N PHE A 291 -7.32 37.65 2.00
CA PHE A 291 -6.40 37.02 1.07
C PHE A 291 -5.08 37.82 1.00
N ILE A 292 -3.98 37.09 1.16
CA ILE A 292 -2.63 37.61 0.96
C ILE A 292 -2.07 36.93 -0.30
N ILE A 293 -1.73 37.72 -1.29
CA ILE A 293 -1.19 37.20 -2.55
C ILE A 293 0.33 37.32 -2.53
N VAL A 294 0.99 36.23 -2.81
CA VAL A 294 2.46 36.13 -2.89
C VAL A 294 2.83 35.75 -4.33
N PRO A 295 3.28 36.71 -5.13
CA PRO A 295 3.76 36.44 -6.47
C PRO A 295 5.14 35.75 -6.41
N TYR A 296 5.38 34.78 -7.29
CA TYR A 296 6.69 34.16 -7.45
C TYR A 296 7.08 34.04 -8.91
N GLY A 297 8.40 33.88 -9.15
CA GLY A 297 9.00 33.63 -10.44
C GLY A 297 9.98 32.45 -10.42
N PRO A 298 10.56 32.10 -11.58
CA PRO A 298 11.58 31.05 -11.66
C PRO A 298 12.77 31.34 -10.76
N GLY A 299 13.12 30.40 -9.89
CA GLY A 299 14.26 30.52 -8.97
C GLY A 299 13.96 31.18 -7.63
N ASP A 300 12.72 31.60 -7.38
CA ASP A 300 12.33 32.13 -6.09
C ASP A 300 12.14 31.01 -5.05
N GLU A 301 12.67 31.24 -3.84
CA GLU A 301 12.39 30.40 -2.69
C GLU A 301 11.03 30.79 -2.06
N LEU A 302 10.03 29.92 -2.24
CA LEU A 302 8.66 30.22 -1.83
C LEU A 302 8.51 30.46 -0.32
N ALA A 303 9.28 29.74 0.49
CA ALA A 303 9.26 29.91 1.95
C ALA A 303 9.72 31.31 2.35
N ASP A 304 10.78 31.82 1.72
CA ASP A 304 11.31 33.17 1.96
C ASP A 304 10.32 34.25 1.53
N LEU A 305 9.65 34.05 0.40
CA LEU A 305 8.63 34.99 -0.06
C LEU A 305 7.44 35.06 0.92
N ILE A 306 6.99 33.90 1.40
CA ILE A 306 5.93 33.82 2.41
C ILE A 306 6.37 34.50 3.71
N ALA A 307 7.57 34.20 4.18
CA ALA A 307 8.14 34.76 5.41
C ALA A 307 8.22 36.28 5.32
N ARG A 308 8.80 36.82 4.23
CA ARG A 308 8.86 38.30 3.99
C ARG A 308 7.49 38.91 3.95
N ARG A 309 6.51 38.30 3.32
CA ARG A 309 5.14 38.80 3.21
C ARG A 309 4.41 38.84 4.53
N LEU A 310 4.77 37.94 5.45
CA LEU A 310 4.26 37.85 6.83
C LEU A 310 5.14 38.62 7.83
N GLU A 311 6.17 39.34 7.35
CA GLU A 311 7.12 40.13 8.17
C GLU A 311 7.85 39.28 9.23
N ILE A 312 8.20 38.02 8.86
CA ILE A 312 8.91 37.06 9.71
C ILE A 312 10.43 37.19 9.48
N ILE A 313 11.19 37.25 10.56
CA ILE A 313 12.65 37.35 10.53
C ILE A 313 13.27 35.96 10.77
N PRO A 314 14.32 35.55 10.02
CA PRO A 314 15.02 34.29 10.25
C PRO A 314 15.63 34.21 11.66
N GLN A 315 15.68 33.01 12.25
CA GLN A 315 16.21 32.80 13.61
C GLN A 315 17.68 33.20 13.77
N GLU A 316 18.51 33.03 12.74
CA GLU A 316 19.93 33.42 12.79
C GLU A 316 20.16 34.94 12.93
N ALA A 317 19.23 35.77 12.44
CA ALA A 317 19.30 37.23 12.56
C ALA A 317 18.83 37.75 13.93
N ALA A 318 18.12 36.93 14.69
CA ALA A 318 17.58 37.32 16.00
C ALA A 318 18.58 37.13 17.18
N THR A 319 19.74 36.53 16.93
CA THR A 319 20.79 36.26 17.93
C THR A 319 22.00 37.20 17.79
N SER A 320 21.99 38.17 16.91
CA SER A 320 22.97 39.24 16.76
C SER A 320 22.35 40.59 17.12
#